data_6ac6cee026a2e9c22b00ed2955531fe5
#
_entry.id   6ac6cee026a2e9c22b00ed2955531fe5
#
_cell.length_a   1.000
_cell.length_b   1.000
_cell.length_c   1.000
_cell.angle_alpha   90.00
_cell.angle_beta   90.00
_cell.angle_gamma   90.00
#
_symmetry.space_group_name_H-M   'P 1'
#
loop_
_entity.id
_entity.type
_entity.pdbx_description
1 polymer ?
#
loop_
_entity_poly.entity_id
_entity_poly.type
_entity_poly.pdbx_seq_one_letter_code
_entity_poly.pdbx_strand_id
1 'polypeptide(L)'
;RPDPTNPSGRQSKAEIYSILKNGLQECLTIFPASKTNSYFQVSTDVIRTLLAKTSMQEGNYQEALSHLQAVISGGRYALSNSRQDAVGTASTEILYAINTNTLPLQHFSTVIENSHYLPLILYADVILSAAECAHKTGQLETALIYLNQVRLKNGEEPATHASFEADLKVTWKSRLKGSFSYFDFLKRNDWAMNELNIQAYQLLLPIPQSETDVNPNEPQNPGY
;
A
#
# COMPACT_ATOMS: atom_id res chain seq x y z
N ARG A 1 16.63 18.77 12.54
CA ARG A 1 16.82 19.21 11.14
C ARG A 1 18.15 18.65 10.67
N PRO A 2 18.25 18.15 9.39
CA PRO A 2 19.53 17.80 8.82
C PRO A 2 20.50 19.00 8.91
N ASP A 3 21.76 18.72 9.20
CA ASP A 3 22.80 19.76 9.20
C ASP A 3 23.10 20.16 7.74
N PRO A 4 22.78 21.38 7.31
CA PRO A 4 23.00 21.81 5.93
C PRO A 4 24.49 21.91 5.56
N THR A 5 25.38 21.93 6.57
CA THR A 5 26.84 22.02 6.35
C THR A 5 27.48 20.64 6.21
N ASN A 6 26.78 19.58 6.62
CA ASN A 6 27.23 18.19 6.49
C ASN A 6 26.05 17.29 6.11
N PRO A 7 25.59 17.33 4.86
CA PRO A 7 24.46 16.55 4.41
C PRO A 7 24.78 15.05 4.51
N SER A 8 23.86 14.30 5.11
CA SER A 8 23.98 12.83 5.21
C SER A 8 23.85 12.18 3.85
N GLY A 9 24.63 11.11 3.60
CA GLY A 9 24.43 10.23 2.46
C GLY A 9 23.25 9.27 2.66
N ARG A 10 23.03 8.41 1.69
CA ARG A 10 21.97 7.39 1.74
C ARG A 10 22.18 6.42 2.88
N GLN A 11 21.11 6.16 3.61
CA GLN A 11 21.05 5.02 4.53
C GLN A 11 20.73 3.73 3.76
N SER A 12 21.13 2.60 4.32
CA SER A 12 20.77 1.32 3.75
C SER A 12 19.25 1.07 3.84
N LYS A 13 18.73 0.29 2.91
CA LYS A 13 17.32 -0.12 2.90
C LYS A 13 16.91 -0.77 4.23
N ALA A 14 17.77 -1.61 4.81
CA ALA A 14 17.52 -2.29 6.08
C ALA A 14 17.42 -1.32 7.25
N GLU A 15 18.28 -0.30 7.32
CA GLU A 15 18.23 0.73 8.35
C GLU A 15 16.93 1.52 8.27
N ILE A 16 16.53 1.93 7.06
CA ILE A 16 15.27 2.66 6.85
C ILE A 16 14.06 1.81 7.30
N TYR A 17 14.00 0.54 6.93
CA TYR A 17 12.91 -0.33 7.37
C TYR A 17 12.89 -0.54 8.88
N SER A 18 14.07 -0.68 9.51
CA SER A 18 14.17 -0.78 10.97
C SER A 18 13.62 0.47 11.66
N ILE A 19 14.02 1.66 11.19
CA ILE A 19 13.51 2.94 11.73
C ILE A 19 11.99 3.04 11.57
N LEU A 20 11.46 2.71 10.39
CA LEU A 20 10.02 2.74 10.12
C LEU A 20 9.25 1.77 11.02
N LYS A 21 9.70 0.53 11.15
CA LYS A 21 9.04 -0.48 11.99
C LYS A 21 9.05 -0.09 13.46
N ASN A 22 10.19 0.37 13.98
CA ASN A 22 10.30 0.80 15.38
C ASN A 22 9.35 1.97 15.67
N GLY A 23 9.34 3.01 14.83
CA GLY A 23 8.44 4.14 14.99
C GLY A 23 6.96 3.76 14.88
N LEU A 24 6.60 2.87 13.94
CA LEU A 24 5.22 2.38 13.82
C LEU A 24 4.81 1.50 15.01
N GLN A 25 5.72 0.71 15.57
CA GLN A 25 5.46 -0.08 16.79
C GLN A 25 5.25 0.81 18.01
N GLU A 26 6.04 1.87 18.18
CA GLU A 26 5.79 2.87 19.21
C GLU A 26 4.40 3.50 19.06
N CYS A 27 4.00 3.86 17.84
CA CYS A 27 2.67 4.39 17.57
C CYS A 27 1.54 3.45 18.03
N LEU A 28 1.70 2.12 17.91
CA LEU A 28 0.70 1.17 18.42
C LEU A 28 0.49 1.25 19.93
N THR A 29 1.47 1.71 20.68
CA THR A 29 1.35 1.87 22.15
C THR A 29 0.66 3.17 22.56
N ILE A 30 0.70 4.18 21.67
CA ILE A 30 0.20 5.54 21.95
C ILE A 30 -1.23 5.72 21.44
N PHE A 31 -1.53 5.18 20.25
CA PHE A 31 -2.84 5.34 19.64
C PHE A 31 -3.88 4.42 20.27
N PRO A 32 -5.10 4.93 20.51
CA PRO A 32 -6.20 4.08 21.03
C PRO A 32 -6.58 2.99 20.04
N ALA A 33 -7.00 1.86 20.54
CA ALA A 33 -7.37 0.66 19.76
C ALA A 33 -8.66 0.82 18.93
N SER A 34 -9.26 2.01 18.88
CA SER A 34 -10.52 2.24 18.18
C SER A 34 -10.32 2.93 16.82
N LYS A 35 -11.19 2.59 15.87
CA LYS A 35 -11.38 3.37 14.64
C LYS A 35 -11.74 4.80 15.05
N THR A 36 -11.04 5.76 14.48
CA THR A 36 -11.48 7.16 14.55
C THR A 36 -12.76 7.35 13.74
N ASN A 37 -13.60 8.31 14.11
CA ASN A 37 -14.82 8.62 13.35
C ASN A 37 -14.54 9.28 11.99
N SER A 38 -13.26 9.40 11.62
CA SER A 38 -12.83 10.04 10.38
C SER A 38 -11.67 9.28 9.75
N TYR A 39 -11.79 8.96 8.48
CA TYR A 39 -10.67 8.37 7.70
C TYR A 39 -9.55 9.37 7.37
N PHE A 40 -9.66 10.63 7.78
CA PHE A 40 -8.56 11.61 7.74
C PHE A 40 -7.63 11.53 8.95
N GLN A 41 -7.94 10.66 9.91
CA GLN A 41 -7.14 10.47 11.11
C GLN A 41 -6.48 9.10 11.09
N VAL A 42 -5.22 9.06 11.55
CA VAL A 42 -4.50 7.80 11.71
C VAL A 42 -5.14 6.99 12.83
N SER A 43 -5.39 5.72 12.57
CA SER A 43 -5.88 4.72 13.53
C SER A 43 -4.87 3.59 13.69
N THR A 44 -5.05 2.75 14.71
CA THR A 44 -4.22 1.53 14.87
C THR A 44 -4.31 0.59 13.65
N ASP A 45 -5.43 0.60 12.90
CA ASP A 45 -5.57 -0.19 11.69
C ASP A 45 -4.69 0.34 10.55
N VAL A 46 -4.57 1.65 10.43
CA VAL A 46 -3.64 2.30 9.50
C VAL A 46 -2.20 1.92 9.86
N ILE A 47 -1.83 2.04 11.15
CA ILE A 47 -0.48 1.70 11.62
C ILE A 47 -0.16 0.22 11.36
N ARG A 48 -1.09 -0.70 11.67
CA ARG A 48 -0.92 -2.14 11.37
C ARG A 48 -0.78 -2.41 9.89
N THR A 49 -1.54 -1.72 9.05
CA THR A 49 -1.42 -1.87 7.59
C THR A 49 -0.07 -1.38 7.09
N LEU A 50 0.46 -0.28 7.63
CA LEU A 50 1.80 0.22 7.28
C LEU A 50 2.91 -0.73 7.76
N LEU A 51 2.80 -1.31 8.98
CA LEU A 51 3.70 -2.35 9.47
C LEU A 51 3.69 -3.57 8.55
N ALA A 52 2.50 -4.04 8.15
CA ALA A 52 2.37 -5.14 7.21
C ALA A 52 3.06 -4.84 5.88
N LYS A 53 2.80 -3.66 5.29
CA LYS A 53 3.42 -3.26 4.02
C LYS A 53 4.95 -3.18 4.14
N THR A 54 5.48 -2.66 5.25
CA THR A 54 6.92 -2.63 5.49
C THR A 54 7.49 -4.04 5.58
N SER A 55 6.84 -4.93 6.34
CA SER A 55 7.26 -6.34 6.45
C SER A 55 7.19 -7.10 5.11
N MET A 56 6.18 -6.81 4.26
CA MET A 56 6.09 -7.36 2.90
C MET A 56 7.27 -6.93 2.03
N GLN A 57 7.74 -5.69 2.15
CA GLN A 57 8.91 -5.19 1.40
C GLN A 57 10.22 -5.83 1.84
N GLU A 58 10.27 -6.35 3.08
CA GLU A 58 11.39 -7.14 3.60
C GLU A 58 11.28 -8.64 3.29
N GLY A 59 10.16 -9.10 2.72
CA GLY A 59 9.87 -10.52 2.51
C GLY A 59 9.33 -11.24 3.76
N ASN A 60 9.05 -10.53 4.85
CA ASN A 60 8.53 -11.08 6.11
C ASN A 60 7.01 -11.26 6.05
N TYR A 61 6.54 -12.11 5.12
CA TYR A 61 5.12 -12.28 4.83
C TYR A 61 4.30 -12.82 6.02
N GLN A 62 4.89 -13.62 6.89
CA GLN A 62 4.20 -14.15 8.07
C GLN A 62 3.89 -13.04 9.08
N GLU A 63 4.83 -12.14 9.35
CA GLU A 63 4.63 -10.97 10.20
C GLU A 63 3.58 -10.02 9.58
N ALA A 64 3.71 -9.76 8.28
CA ALA A 64 2.75 -8.95 7.54
C ALA A 64 1.32 -9.51 7.65
N LEU A 65 1.16 -10.82 7.43
CA LEU A 65 -0.14 -11.49 7.54
C LEU A 65 -0.77 -11.30 8.93
N SER A 66 0.02 -11.41 9.99
CA SER A 66 -0.46 -11.23 11.36
C SER A 66 -1.03 -9.83 11.60
N HIS A 67 -0.37 -8.79 11.08
CA HIS A 67 -0.86 -7.42 11.17
C HIS A 67 -2.15 -7.21 10.36
N LEU A 68 -2.22 -7.74 9.12
CA LEU A 68 -3.40 -7.64 8.26
C LEU A 68 -4.60 -8.38 8.87
N GLN A 69 -4.39 -9.58 9.42
CA GLN A 69 -5.42 -10.36 10.10
C GLN A 69 -5.99 -9.62 11.31
N ALA A 70 -5.16 -8.89 12.06
CA ALA A 70 -5.63 -8.07 13.17
C ALA A 70 -6.55 -6.91 12.71
N VAL A 71 -6.30 -6.33 11.52
CA VAL A 71 -7.20 -5.34 10.91
C VAL A 71 -8.51 -6.00 10.46
N ILE A 72 -8.42 -7.14 9.76
CA ILE A 72 -9.56 -7.87 9.21
C ILE A 72 -10.50 -8.35 10.34
N SER A 73 -9.94 -8.98 11.38
CA SER A 73 -10.70 -9.51 12.51
C SER A 73 -11.39 -8.41 13.34
N GLY A 74 -10.93 -7.17 13.23
CA GLY A 74 -11.56 -6.00 13.83
C GLY A 74 -12.97 -5.70 13.32
N GLY A 75 -13.35 -6.17 12.12
CA GLY A 75 -14.69 -6.05 11.55
C GLY A 75 -15.19 -4.61 11.33
N ARG A 76 -14.25 -3.65 11.23
CA ARG A 76 -14.58 -2.21 11.17
C ARG A 76 -14.81 -1.67 9.77
N TYR A 77 -14.43 -2.44 8.77
CA TYR A 77 -14.48 -2.06 7.34
C TYR A 77 -15.26 -3.10 6.56
N ALA A 78 -15.82 -2.70 5.44
CA ALA A 78 -16.53 -3.59 4.53
C ALA A 78 -16.16 -3.31 3.09
N LEU A 79 -16.01 -4.36 2.28
CA LEU A 79 -15.75 -4.26 0.85
C LEU A 79 -16.96 -3.68 0.12
N SER A 80 -16.73 -2.71 -0.73
CA SER A 80 -17.70 -2.15 -1.67
C SER A 80 -17.87 -3.05 -2.89
N ASN A 81 -18.98 -2.89 -3.62
CA ASN A 81 -19.25 -3.70 -4.81
C ASN A 81 -18.43 -3.27 -6.04
N SER A 82 -17.90 -2.06 -6.03
CA SER A 82 -17.05 -1.53 -7.10
C SER A 82 -15.93 -0.65 -6.55
N ARG A 83 -14.93 -0.37 -7.39
CA ARG A 83 -13.90 0.61 -7.07
C ARG A 83 -14.50 2.01 -6.86
N GLN A 84 -15.48 2.40 -7.68
CA GLN A 84 -16.12 3.71 -7.58
C GLN A 84 -16.83 3.89 -6.24
N ASP A 85 -17.53 2.86 -5.76
CA ASP A 85 -18.17 2.88 -4.44
C ASP A 85 -17.12 2.92 -3.32
N ALA A 86 -16.00 2.21 -3.50
CA ALA A 86 -14.91 2.15 -2.53
C ALA A 86 -14.27 3.52 -2.25
N VAL A 87 -14.24 4.42 -3.24
CA VAL A 87 -13.70 5.78 -3.12
C VAL A 87 -14.79 6.84 -2.96
N GLY A 88 -16.05 6.45 -2.83
CA GLY A 88 -17.19 7.35 -2.61
C GLY A 88 -17.25 7.91 -1.18
N THR A 89 -17.95 9.04 -1.00
CA THR A 89 -18.06 9.73 0.30
C THR A 89 -18.73 8.91 1.40
N ALA A 90 -19.57 7.95 1.05
CA ALA A 90 -20.24 7.03 1.96
C ALA A 90 -19.51 5.71 2.13
N SER A 91 -18.28 5.59 1.63
CA SER A 91 -17.53 4.34 1.65
C SER A 91 -17.17 3.89 3.05
N THR A 92 -17.43 2.62 3.34
CA THR A 92 -16.96 1.91 4.53
C THR A 92 -15.60 1.24 4.32
N GLU A 93 -15.03 1.38 3.12
CA GLU A 93 -13.79 0.71 2.71
C GLU A 93 -12.54 1.55 2.96
N ILE A 94 -12.69 2.88 3.16
CA ILE A 94 -11.54 3.77 3.34
C ILE A 94 -10.99 3.63 4.76
N LEU A 95 -9.73 3.18 4.87
CA LEU A 95 -8.98 3.19 6.12
C LEU A 95 -8.32 4.55 6.35
N TYR A 96 -7.72 5.11 5.29
CA TYR A 96 -7.03 6.39 5.37
C TYR A 96 -7.10 7.16 4.05
N ALA A 97 -7.36 8.45 4.16
CA ALA A 97 -7.36 9.38 3.03
C ALA A 97 -6.73 10.72 3.43
N ILE A 98 -6.20 11.45 2.47
CA ILE A 98 -5.74 12.83 2.64
C ILE A 98 -6.82 13.77 2.14
N ASN A 99 -7.11 14.81 2.93
CA ASN A 99 -8.00 15.88 2.50
C ASN A 99 -7.28 16.73 1.44
N THR A 100 -7.85 16.79 0.24
CA THR A 100 -7.26 17.47 -0.90
C THR A 100 -7.53 18.96 -0.95
N ASN A 101 -8.46 19.47 -0.13
CA ASN A 101 -8.72 20.92 -0.04
C ASN A 101 -7.49 21.72 0.46
N THR A 102 -6.51 21.05 1.04
CA THR A 102 -5.27 21.65 1.56
C THR A 102 -4.05 21.43 0.66
N LEU A 103 -4.20 20.67 -0.43
CA LEU A 103 -3.11 20.33 -1.35
C LEU A 103 -3.23 21.11 -2.67
N PRO A 104 -2.13 21.52 -3.29
CA PRO A 104 -2.14 22.07 -4.64
C PRO A 104 -2.49 20.97 -5.65
N LEU A 105 -3.79 20.81 -5.93
CA LEU A 105 -4.37 19.72 -6.72
C LEU A 105 -3.98 19.71 -8.20
N GLN A 106 -3.32 20.73 -8.70
CA GLN A 106 -2.99 20.88 -10.13
C GLN A 106 -2.19 19.71 -10.72
N HIS A 107 -1.47 18.97 -9.87
CA HIS A 107 -0.66 17.83 -10.29
C HIS A 107 -1.32 16.46 -10.09
N PHE A 108 -2.48 16.41 -9.44
CA PHE A 108 -3.15 15.14 -9.08
C PHE A 108 -4.48 14.92 -9.80
N SER A 109 -4.87 15.82 -10.71
CA SER A 109 -6.20 15.81 -11.36
C SER A 109 -6.54 14.51 -12.11
N THR A 110 -5.55 13.75 -12.54
CA THR A 110 -5.73 12.47 -13.23
C THR A 110 -5.84 11.26 -12.29
N VAL A 111 -5.49 11.43 -11.02
CA VAL A 111 -5.45 10.35 -10.02
C VAL A 111 -6.62 10.45 -9.03
N ILE A 112 -7.19 11.65 -8.87
CA ILE A 112 -8.26 11.92 -7.90
C ILE A 112 -9.61 11.74 -8.58
N GLU A 113 -10.25 10.62 -8.33
CA GLU A 113 -11.62 10.32 -8.78
C GLU A 113 -12.66 11.13 -8.00
N ASN A 114 -12.25 11.78 -6.90
CA ASN A 114 -13.10 12.62 -6.08
C ASN A 114 -12.34 13.90 -5.67
N SER A 115 -12.93 15.06 -5.90
CA SER A 115 -12.29 16.37 -5.72
C SER A 115 -12.01 16.76 -4.26
N HIS A 116 -12.47 15.99 -3.27
CA HIS A 116 -12.41 16.38 -1.86
C HIS A 116 -11.36 15.62 -1.04
N TYR A 117 -10.92 14.44 -1.48
CA TYR A 117 -9.92 13.65 -0.78
C TYR A 117 -9.25 12.62 -1.69
N LEU A 118 -8.06 12.19 -1.30
CA LEU A 118 -7.28 11.14 -1.95
C LEU A 118 -7.22 9.92 -1.03
N PRO A 119 -7.94 8.81 -1.33
CA PRO A 119 -7.79 7.57 -0.58
C PRO A 119 -6.40 6.99 -0.76
N LEU A 120 -5.71 6.73 0.34
CA LEU A 120 -4.38 6.12 0.34
C LEU A 120 -4.42 4.63 0.69
N ILE A 121 -5.33 4.24 1.60
CA ILE A 121 -5.46 2.86 2.04
C ILE A 121 -6.94 2.49 1.99
N LEU A 122 -7.25 1.48 1.16
CA LEU A 122 -8.57 0.87 1.05
C LEU A 122 -8.58 -0.51 1.72
N TYR A 123 -9.73 -0.97 2.16
CA TYR A 123 -9.88 -2.30 2.76
C TYR A 123 -9.60 -3.43 1.75
N ALA A 124 -9.92 -3.23 0.47
CA ALA A 124 -9.51 -4.14 -0.59
C ALA A 124 -7.99 -4.33 -0.64
N ASP A 125 -7.20 -3.27 -0.42
CA ASP A 125 -5.74 -3.36 -0.34
C ASP A 125 -5.30 -4.25 0.85
N VAL A 126 -5.94 -4.12 2.01
CA VAL A 126 -5.68 -4.97 3.19
C VAL A 126 -5.99 -6.44 2.89
N ILE A 127 -7.15 -6.73 2.31
CA ILE A 127 -7.58 -8.11 1.99
C ILE A 127 -6.68 -8.74 0.91
N LEU A 128 -6.37 -8.01 -0.16
CA LEU A 128 -5.51 -8.51 -1.24
C LEU A 128 -4.06 -8.68 -0.78
N SER A 129 -3.57 -7.81 0.09
CA SER A 129 -2.25 -7.99 0.73
C SER A 129 -2.25 -9.23 1.63
N ALA A 130 -3.34 -9.50 2.36
CA ALA A 130 -3.47 -10.72 3.17
C ALA A 130 -3.52 -11.98 2.29
N ALA A 131 -4.20 -11.94 1.14
CA ALA A 131 -4.20 -13.02 0.17
C ALA A 131 -2.79 -13.32 -0.37
N GLU A 132 -2.03 -12.27 -0.74
CA GLU A 132 -0.64 -12.38 -1.17
C GLU A 132 0.23 -13.00 -0.08
N CYS A 133 0.16 -12.47 1.15
CA CYS A 133 0.95 -12.98 2.28
C CYS A 133 0.62 -14.43 2.62
N ALA A 134 -0.65 -14.80 2.65
CA ALA A 134 -1.09 -16.17 2.90
C ALA A 134 -0.57 -17.14 1.82
N HIS A 135 -0.61 -16.74 0.56
CA HIS A 135 -0.06 -17.53 -0.54
C HIS A 135 1.46 -17.71 -0.40
N LYS A 136 2.21 -16.62 -0.16
CA LYS A 136 3.69 -16.66 0.02
C LYS A 136 4.13 -17.46 1.25
N THR A 137 3.25 -17.66 2.24
CA THR A 137 3.50 -18.48 3.44
C THR A 137 2.93 -19.90 3.36
N GLY A 138 2.42 -20.32 2.18
CA GLY A 138 1.90 -21.66 1.94
C GLY A 138 0.49 -21.91 2.51
N GLN A 139 -0.21 -20.88 3.00
CA GLN A 139 -1.58 -20.98 3.54
C GLN A 139 -2.60 -20.83 2.39
N LEU A 140 -2.60 -21.79 1.46
CA LEU A 140 -3.28 -21.66 0.16
C LEU A 140 -4.80 -21.49 0.28
N GLU A 141 -5.45 -22.22 1.20
CA GLU A 141 -6.91 -22.08 1.43
C GLU A 141 -7.26 -20.68 1.96
N THR A 142 -6.46 -20.19 2.91
CA THR A 142 -6.65 -18.84 3.46
C THR A 142 -6.45 -17.77 2.38
N ALA A 143 -5.47 -17.96 1.51
CA ALA A 143 -5.20 -17.07 0.39
C ALA A 143 -6.40 -17.00 -0.57
N LEU A 144 -6.99 -18.15 -0.93
CA LEU A 144 -8.19 -18.22 -1.76
C LEU A 144 -9.40 -17.55 -1.10
N ILE A 145 -9.60 -17.77 0.21
CA ILE A 145 -10.69 -17.12 0.94
C ILE A 145 -10.59 -15.60 0.82
N TYR A 146 -9.42 -15.01 1.08
CA TYR A 146 -9.23 -13.56 0.98
C TYR A 146 -9.39 -13.05 -0.45
N LEU A 147 -8.78 -13.70 -1.43
CA LEU A 147 -8.92 -13.29 -2.83
C LEU A 147 -10.38 -13.32 -3.29
N ASN A 148 -11.09 -14.41 -2.98
CA ASN A 148 -12.47 -14.61 -3.41
C ASN A 148 -13.45 -13.66 -2.72
N GLN A 149 -13.17 -13.19 -1.50
CA GLN A 149 -13.95 -12.10 -0.90
C GLN A 149 -14.00 -10.85 -1.78
N VAL A 150 -12.87 -10.45 -2.37
CA VAL A 150 -12.80 -9.27 -3.25
C VAL A 150 -13.41 -9.58 -4.61
N ARG A 151 -13.10 -10.73 -5.20
CA ARG A 151 -13.61 -11.15 -6.52
C ARG A 151 -15.13 -11.21 -6.57
N LEU A 152 -15.74 -11.84 -5.57
CA LEU A 152 -17.20 -11.93 -5.46
C LEU A 152 -17.86 -10.54 -5.34
N LYS A 153 -17.23 -9.60 -4.63
CA LYS A 153 -17.70 -8.22 -4.57
C LYS A 153 -17.59 -7.47 -5.91
N ASN A 154 -16.61 -7.85 -6.73
CA ASN A 154 -16.48 -7.34 -8.10
C ASN A 154 -17.44 -7.99 -9.09
N GLY A 155 -18.20 -9.03 -8.69
CA GLY A 155 -19.00 -9.84 -9.60
C GLY A 155 -18.15 -10.76 -10.49
N GLU A 156 -16.93 -11.08 -10.06
CA GLU A 156 -15.99 -11.97 -10.74
C GLU A 156 -16.18 -13.43 -10.25
N GLU A 157 -15.88 -14.40 -11.10
CA GLU A 157 -15.89 -15.81 -10.73
C GLU A 157 -14.80 -16.09 -9.67
N PRO A 158 -15.06 -17.02 -8.73
CA PRO A 158 -14.06 -17.38 -7.73
C PRO A 158 -12.78 -17.94 -8.35
N ALA A 159 -11.65 -17.51 -7.81
CA ALA A 159 -10.34 -18.07 -8.12
C ALA A 159 -10.21 -19.50 -7.58
N THR A 160 -9.37 -20.29 -8.24
CA THR A 160 -8.94 -21.63 -7.82
C THR A 160 -7.47 -21.64 -7.47
N HIS A 161 -6.95 -22.72 -6.89
CA HIS A 161 -5.50 -22.84 -6.67
C HIS A 161 -4.70 -22.69 -7.97
N ALA A 162 -5.18 -23.24 -9.07
CA ALA A 162 -4.49 -23.19 -10.36
C ALA A 162 -4.49 -21.77 -10.97
N SER A 163 -5.50 -20.97 -10.71
CA SER A 163 -5.65 -19.62 -11.27
C SER A 163 -5.22 -18.51 -10.31
N PHE A 164 -4.83 -18.84 -9.07
CA PHE A 164 -4.64 -17.88 -7.98
C PHE A 164 -3.78 -16.66 -8.36
N GLU A 165 -2.58 -16.87 -8.88
CA GLU A 165 -1.67 -15.75 -9.20
C GLU A 165 -2.20 -14.87 -10.33
N ALA A 166 -2.78 -15.49 -11.36
CA ALA A 166 -3.39 -14.74 -12.46
C ALA A 166 -4.59 -13.91 -11.98
N ASP A 167 -5.46 -14.54 -11.19
CA ASP A 167 -6.65 -13.90 -10.64
C ASP A 167 -6.29 -12.83 -9.60
N LEU A 168 -5.28 -13.06 -8.76
CA LEU A 168 -4.76 -12.07 -7.82
C LEU A 168 -4.31 -10.81 -8.58
N LYS A 169 -3.53 -10.98 -9.67
CA LYS A 169 -3.05 -9.87 -10.49
C LYS A 169 -4.20 -9.09 -11.14
N VAL A 170 -5.17 -9.79 -11.70
CA VAL A 170 -6.37 -9.17 -12.31
C VAL A 170 -7.16 -8.39 -11.26
N THR A 171 -7.37 -8.97 -10.08
CA THR A 171 -8.15 -8.35 -9.01
C THR A 171 -7.42 -7.12 -8.42
N TRP A 172 -6.09 -7.18 -8.24
CA TRP A 172 -5.30 -6.01 -7.88
C TRP A 172 -5.45 -4.87 -8.88
N LYS A 173 -5.39 -5.22 -10.18
CA LYS A 173 -5.54 -4.23 -11.26
C LYS A 173 -6.92 -3.59 -11.27
N SER A 174 -7.99 -4.39 -11.14
CA SER A 174 -9.37 -3.90 -11.18
C SER A 174 -9.70 -2.99 -9.98
N ARG A 175 -9.15 -3.30 -8.78
CA ARG A 175 -9.47 -2.56 -7.54
C ARG A 175 -8.52 -1.40 -7.25
N LEU A 176 -7.24 -1.54 -7.59
CA LEU A 176 -6.19 -0.66 -7.07
C LEU A 176 -5.28 -0.05 -8.15
N LYS A 177 -5.60 -0.21 -9.45
CA LYS A 177 -4.86 0.45 -10.53
C LYS A 177 -4.83 1.96 -10.29
N GLY A 178 -3.62 2.54 -10.39
CA GLY A 178 -3.40 3.98 -10.12
C GLY A 178 -3.10 4.30 -8.64
N SER A 179 -3.14 3.32 -7.74
CA SER A 179 -2.64 3.47 -6.37
C SER A 179 -1.16 3.11 -6.26
N PHE A 180 -0.46 3.67 -5.27
CA PHE A 180 0.91 3.26 -4.95
C PHE A 180 1.01 1.78 -4.59
N SER A 181 0.00 1.24 -3.91
CA SER A 181 -0.07 -0.17 -3.53
C SER A 181 -0.03 -1.12 -4.72
N TYR A 182 -0.63 -0.74 -5.87
CA TYR A 182 -0.58 -1.55 -7.08
C TYR A 182 0.82 -1.61 -7.68
N PHE A 183 1.54 -0.49 -7.71
CA PHE A 183 2.93 -0.47 -8.17
C PHE A 183 3.84 -1.33 -7.29
N ASP A 184 3.70 -1.20 -5.96
CA ASP A 184 4.45 -2.01 -5.00
C ASP A 184 4.14 -3.50 -5.13
N PHE A 185 2.89 -3.88 -5.36
CA PHE A 185 2.48 -5.26 -5.64
C PHE A 185 3.18 -5.79 -6.89
N LEU A 186 3.16 -5.04 -7.97
CA LEU A 186 3.82 -5.43 -9.21
C LEU A 186 5.34 -5.59 -9.04
N LYS A 187 5.97 -4.69 -8.28
CA LYS A 187 7.42 -4.77 -7.99
C LYS A 187 7.78 -6.00 -7.18
N ARG A 188 7.04 -6.31 -6.10
CA ARG A 188 7.30 -7.47 -5.25
C ARG A 188 7.18 -8.82 -5.98
N ASN A 189 6.39 -8.85 -7.05
CA ASN A 189 6.16 -10.06 -7.84
C ASN A 189 6.91 -10.04 -9.19
N ASP A 190 7.85 -9.11 -9.40
CA ASP A 190 8.64 -8.95 -10.63
C ASP A 190 7.81 -8.74 -11.92
N TRP A 191 6.60 -8.21 -11.77
CA TRP A 191 5.67 -7.99 -12.90
C TRP A 191 5.68 -6.55 -13.42
N ALA A 192 6.29 -5.62 -12.70
CA ALA A 192 6.17 -4.18 -13.00
C ALA A 192 6.69 -3.81 -14.40
N MET A 193 7.84 -4.35 -14.81
CA MET A 193 8.41 -4.02 -16.13
C MET A 193 7.47 -4.42 -17.26
N ASN A 194 6.92 -5.61 -17.20
CA ASN A 194 6.01 -6.13 -18.25
C ASN A 194 4.65 -5.45 -18.23
N GLU A 195 4.04 -5.32 -17.02
CA GLU A 195 2.68 -4.76 -16.89
C GLU A 195 2.60 -3.27 -17.19
N LEU A 196 3.67 -2.53 -16.90
CA LEU A 196 3.71 -1.08 -17.07
C LEU A 196 4.52 -0.65 -18.29
N ASN A 197 5.15 -1.60 -18.99
CA ASN A 197 6.06 -1.35 -20.12
C ASN A 197 7.15 -0.34 -19.76
N ILE A 198 7.83 -0.57 -18.62
CA ILE A 198 8.89 0.28 -18.09
C ILE A 198 10.24 -0.46 -18.08
N GLN A 199 11.33 0.31 -18.06
CA GLN A 199 12.69 -0.22 -17.95
C GLN A 199 13.07 -0.49 -16.50
N ALA A 200 14.08 -1.34 -16.28
CA ALA A 200 14.52 -1.74 -14.93
C ALA A 200 14.88 -0.54 -14.03
N TYR A 201 15.53 0.50 -14.57
CA TYR A 201 15.87 1.67 -13.78
C TYR A 201 14.63 2.45 -13.27
N GLN A 202 13.53 2.38 -14.01
CA GLN A 202 12.26 3.05 -13.65
C GLN A 202 11.51 2.37 -12.50
N LEU A 203 12.00 1.22 -12.00
CA LEU A 203 11.53 0.63 -10.74
C LEU A 203 11.91 1.47 -9.52
N LEU A 204 12.88 2.37 -9.68
CA LEU A 204 13.21 3.42 -8.73
C LEU A 204 12.66 4.75 -9.26
N LEU A 205 12.25 5.65 -8.38
CA LEU A 205 11.90 7.00 -8.77
C LEU A 205 13.17 7.84 -8.91
N PRO A 206 13.21 8.83 -9.83
CA PRO A 206 14.32 9.78 -9.87
C PRO A 206 14.36 10.61 -8.58
N ILE A 207 15.56 10.97 -8.15
CA ILE A 207 15.74 11.93 -7.08
C ILE A 207 15.50 13.32 -7.67
N PRO A 208 14.69 14.18 -7.00
CA PRO A 208 14.47 15.53 -7.48
C PRO A 208 15.79 16.28 -7.70
N GLN A 209 15.89 17.01 -8.82
CA GLN A 209 17.10 17.78 -9.14
C GLN A 209 17.49 18.75 -8.03
N SER A 210 16.50 19.36 -7.36
CA SER A 210 16.73 20.22 -6.20
C SER A 210 17.50 19.56 -5.07
N GLU A 211 17.38 18.24 -4.91
CA GLU A 211 18.12 17.50 -3.88
C GLU A 211 19.54 17.18 -4.34
N THR A 212 19.71 16.74 -5.58
CA THR A 212 21.03 16.41 -6.12
C THR A 212 21.93 17.65 -6.29
N ASP A 213 21.34 18.82 -6.53
CA ASP A 213 22.08 20.08 -6.69
C ASP A 213 22.65 20.58 -5.34
N VAL A 214 22.02 20.26 -4.21
CA VAL A 214 22.43 20.76 -2.90
C VAL A 214 23.12 19.72 -2.02
N ASN A 215 22.99 18.42 -2.36
CA ASN A 215 23.59 17.33 -1.61
C ASN A 215 24.52 16.48 -2.47
N PRO A 216 25.83 16.75 -2.50
CA PRO A 216 26.79 15.97 -3.31
C PRO A 216 26.91 14.51 -2.87
N ASN A 217 26.44 14.16 -1.66
CA ASN A 217 26.42 12.79 -1.12
C ASN A 217 25.20 11.99 -1.60
N GLU A 218 24.30 12.59 -2.37
CA GLU A 218 23.09 11.98 -2.90
C GLU A 218 23.10 11.95 -4.43
N PRO A 219 23.88 11.04 -5.05
CA PRO A 219 23.90 10.93 -6.51
C PRO A 219 22.56 10.41 -7.03
N GLN A 220 22.20 10.82 -8.25
CA GLN A 220 21.00 10.36 -8.93
C GLN A 220 20.96 8.81 -9.04
N ASN A 221 19.77 8.24 -9.07
CA ASN A 221 19.59 6.82 -9.33
C ASN A 221 20.11 6.46 -10.73
N PRO A 222 20.77 5.28 -10.91
CA PRO A 222 21.28 4.86 -12.21
C PRO A 222 20.19 4.85 -13.28
N GLY A 223 20.47 5.46 -14.44
CA GLY A 223 19.54 5.51 -15.57
C GLY A 223 18.75 6.80 -15.71
N TYR A 224 18.89 7.73 -14.76
CA TYR A 224 18.30 9.08 -14.80
C TYR A 224 19.37 10.14 -15.02
#